data_e8a18872f092eb47593fc416a16963ed
#
_entry.id   e8a18872f092eb47593fc416a16963ed
#
_cell.length_a   1.000
_cell.length_b   1.000
_cell.length_c   1.000
_cell.angle_alpha   90.00
_cell.angle_beta   90.00
_cell.angle_gamma   90.00
#
_symmetry.space_group_name_H-M   'P 1'
#
loop_
_entity.id
_entity.type
_entity.pdbx_description
1 polymer ?
#
loop_
_entity_poly.entity_id
_entity_poly.type
_entity_poly.pdbx_seq_one_letter_code
_entity_poly.pdbx_strand_id
1 'polypeptide(L)'
;NSIKEKTTPAVSDKMIEEKTDYDTVKEFCDEKSKEIAKELVWEKYVSSAKVNKYPKEETKRYYDQLINYYKQLAAYNGVTLETMVSSFGGYKSVDDFFAYALSSAKSTVKEEMVVYLTVRENNIELSEEEYKKQGEELAKEYGYENLKDYESANGRSAIEVNVYTDMLIEKLLGEDEV
;
A
#
# COMPACT_ATOMS: atom_id res chain seq x y z
N ASN A 1 8.71 -20.83 -44.30
CA ASN A 1 8.73 -20.77 -42.83
C ASN A 1 7.47 -20.04 -42.36
N SER A 2 6.36 -20.76 -42.14
CA SER A 2 5.17 -20.22 -41.55
C SER A 2 5.41 -20.03 -40.05
N ILE A 3 5.45 -18.80 -39.60
CA ILE A 3 5.31 -18.46 -38.17
C ILE A 3 3.90 -18.88 -37.79
N LYS A 4 3.76 -19.98 -37.04
CA LYS A 4 2.50 -20.29 -36.37
C LYS A 4 2.24 -19.16 -35.37
N GLU A 5 1.22 -18.32 -35.62
CA GLU A 5 0.71 -17.43 -34.62
C GLU A 5 0.40 -18.24 -33.36
N LYS A 6 1.14 -18.01 -32.30
CA LYS A 6 0.77 -18.48 -30.97
C LYS A 6 -0.43 -17.65 -30.53
N THR A 7 -1.63 -18.13 -30.81
CA THR A 7 -2.82 -17.57 -30.18
C THR A 7 -2.70 -17.84 -28.69
N THR A 8 -2.58 -16.79 -27.89
CA THR A 8 -2.70 -16.90 -26.43
C THR A 8 -4.11 -17.45 -26.16
N PRO A 9 -4.26 -18.57 -25.45
CA PRO A 9 -5.60 -19.09 -25.14
C PRO A 9 -6.38 -18.03 -24.36
N ALA A 10 -7.65 -17.85 -24.69
CA ALA A 10 -8.53 -16.98 -23.93
C ALA A 10 -8.63 -17.49 -22.48
N VAL A 11 -8.64 -16.56 -21.54
CA VAL A 11 -8.86 -16.88 -20.11
C VAL A 11 -10.28 -17.43 -19.97
N SER A 12 -10.44 -18.55 -19.26
CA SER A 12 -11.72 -19.20 -19.02
C SER A 12 -12.05 -19.23 -17.53
N ASP A 13 -13.34 -19.41 -17.19
CA ASP A 13 -13.78 -19.53 -15.79
C ASP A 13 -13.03 -20.66 -15.07
N LYS A 14 -12.84 -21.79 -15.73
CA LYS A 14 -12.06 -22.90 -15.16
C LYS A 14 -10.62 -22.49 -14.80
N MET A 15 -9.96 -21.65 -15.59
CA MET A 15 -8.61 -21.15 -15.28
C MET A 15 -8.62 -20.18 -14.09
N ILE A 16 -9.68 -19.42 -13.93
CA ILE A 16 -9.87 -18.53 -12.79
C ILE A 16 -10.09 -19.34 -11.52
N GLU A 17 -11.05 -20.28 -11.52
CA GLU A 17 -11.36 -21.19 -10.41
C GLU A 17 -10.13 -22.00 -9.94
N GLU A 18 -9.30 -22.48 -10.85
CA GLU A 18 -8.08 -23.25 -10.53
C GLU A 18 -6.93 -22.42 -9.94
N LYS A 19 -6.92 -21.10 -10.11
CA LYS A 19 -5.75 -20.24 -9.81
C LYS A 19 -6.06 -19.06 -8.89
N THR A 20 -7.29 -18.81 -8.59
CA THR A 20 -7.75 -17.68 -7.78
C THR A 20 -8.91 -18.12 -6.89
N ASP A 21 -9.34 -17.23 -6.01
CA ASP A 21 -10.51 -17.45 -5.14
C ASP A 21 -11.85 -17.01 -5.79
N TYR A 22 -11.87 -16.82 -7.12
CA TYR A 22 -13.04 -16.43 -7.90
C TYR A 22 -13.54 -17.57 -8.77
N ASP A 23 -14.86 -17.64 -8.99
CA ASP A 23 -15.49 -18.70 -9.77
C ASP A 23 -15.53 -18.39 -11.28
N THR A 24 -15.54 -17.13 -11.67
CA THR A 24 -15.71 -16.71 -13.05
C THR A 24 -14.73 -15.58 -13.47
N VAL A 25 -14.42 -15.52 -14.79
CA VAL A 25 -13.66 -14.41 -15.38
C VAL A 25 -14.35 -13.08 -15.10
N LYS A 26 -15.69 -13.03 -15.17
CA LYS A 26 -16.44 -11.80 -14.93
C LYS A 26 -16.25 -11.31 -13.51
N GLU A 27 -16.46 -12.16 -12.52
CA GLU A 27 -16.30 -11.83 -11.11
C GLU A 27 -14.87 -11.34 -10.81
N PHE A 28 -13.87 -12.08 -11.28
CA PHE A 28 -12.46 -11.67 -11.17
C PHE A 28 -12.22 -10.29 -11.77
N CYS A 29 -12.71 -10.03 -12.98
CA CYS A 29 -12.52 -8.74 -13.64
C CYS A 29 -13.27 -7.61 -12.92
N ASP A 30 -14.49 -7.85 -12.46
CA ASP A 30 -15.31 -6.86 -11.75
C ASP A 30 -14.61 -6.46 -10.43
N GLU A 31 -14.13 -7.42 -9.63
CA GLU A 31 -13.44 -7.13 -8.37
C GLU A 31 -12.08 -6.46 -8.60
N LYS A 32 -11.27 -6.95 -9.56
CA LYS A 32 -9.99 -6.32 -9.89
C LYS A 32 -10.15 -4.91 -10.46
N SER A 33 -11.22 -4.65 -11.18
CA SER A 33 -11.52 -3.29 -11.65
C SER A 33 -11.85 -2.34 -10.52
N LYS A 34 -12.56 -2.80 -9.48
CA LYS A 34 -12.83 -1.99 -8.27
C LYS A 34 -11.54 -1.71 -7.50
N GLU A 35 -10.69 -2.72 -7.29
CA GLU A 35 -9.39 -2.53 -6.63
C GLU A 35 -8.55 -1.47 -7.37
N ILE A 36 -8.41 -1.61 -8.69
CA ILE A 36 -7.68 -0.65 -9.52
C ILE A 36 -8.31 0.75 -9.45
N ALA A 37 -9.63 0.86 -9.45
CA ALA A 37 -10.31 2.15 -9.33
C ALA A 37 -10.00 2.82 -7.99
N LYS A 38 -10.02 2.07 -6.88
CA LYS A 38 -9.63 2.55 -5.54
C LYS A 38 -8.20 3.10 -5.53
N GLU A 39 -7.24 2.33 -6.06
CA GLU A 39 -5.85 2.75 -6.14
C GLU A 39 -5.67 4.03 -6.96
N LEU A 40 -6.26 4.09 -8.16
CA LEU A 40 -6.15 5.24 -9.06
C LEU A 40 -6.79 6.51 -8.49
N VAL A 41 -7.96 6.40 -7.86
CA VAL A 41 -8.64 7.54 -7.21
C VAL A 41 -7.78 8.06 -6.07
N TRP A 42 -7.27 7.17 -5.23
CA TRP A 42 -6.40 7.55 -4.11
C TRP A 42 -5.09 8.18 -4.57
N GLU A 43 -4.39 7.54 -5.52
CA GLU A 43 -3.16 8.09 -6.09
C GLU A 43 -3.37 9.49 -6.65
N LYS A 44 -4.44 9.68 -7.42
CA LYS A 44 -4.81 10.98 -8.00
C LYS A 44 -5.11 12.02 -6.92
N TYR A 45 -5.86 11.62 -5.89
CA TYR A 45 -6.19 12.50 -4.77
C TYR A 45 -4.93 12.95 -4.03
N VAL A 46 -4.09 12.02 -3.59
CA VAL A 46 -2.82 12.31 -2.92
C VAL A 46 -1.87 13.11 -3.80
N SER A 47 -1.76 12.77 -5.09
CA SER A 47 -0.86 13.47 -6.02
C SER A 47 -1.24 14.94 -6.20
N SER A 48 -2.53 15.28 -6.14
CA SER A 48 -3.04 16.66 -6.26
C SER A 48 -2.61 17.56 -5.11
N ALA A 49 -2.34 17.00 -3.94
CA ALA A 49 -1.93 17.75 -2.75
C ALA A 49 -0.50 18.26 -2.89
N LYS A 50 -0.26 19.51 -2.44
CA LYS A 50 1.08 20.12 -2.39
C LYS A 50 1.56 20.21 -0.95
N VAL A 51 2.72 19.62 -0.68
CA VAL A 51 3.38 19.71 0.63
C VAL A 51 4.36 20.86 0.62
N ASN A 52 4.09 21.90 1.40
CA ASN A 52 4.99 23.05 1.54
C ASN A 52 6.20 22.72 2.42
N LYS A 53 6.02 21.88 3.42
CA LYS A 53 7.07 21.49 4.35
C LYS A 53 6.76 20.11 4.94
N TYR A 54 7.71 19.21 4.81
CA TYR A 54 7.63 17.89 5.43
C TYR A 54 8.02 17.96 6.92
N PRO A 55 7.27 17.29 7.81
CA PRO A 55 7.69 17.08 9.19
C PRO A 55 9.00 16.30 9.22
N LYS A 56 9.99 16.83 9.95
CA LYS A 56 11.35 16.25 9.91
C LYS A 56 11.43 14.91 10.62
N GLU A 57 10.80 14.80 11.78
CA GLU A 57 10.87 13.61 12.63
C GLU A 57 10.19 12.42 11.97
N GLU A 58 8.97 12.62 11.43
CA GLU A 58 8.20 11.60 10.73
C GLU A 58 8.92 11.14 9.46
N THR A 59 9.44 12.10 8.67
CA THR A 59 10.20 11.78 7.46
C THR A 59 11.46 10.99 7.82
N LYS A 60 12.16 11.36 8.89
CA LYS A 60 13.34 10.63 9.37
C LYS A 60 12.96 9.23 9.85
N ARG A 61 11.85 9.09 10.55
CA ARG A 61 11.37 7.79 11.05
C ARG A 61 11.18 6.79 9.91
N TYR A 62 10.45 7.17 8.87
CA TYR A 62 10.23 6.29 7.70
C TYR A 62 11.51 6.01 6.91
N TYR A 63 12.35 7.04 6.76
CA TYR A 63 13.66 6.85 6.14
C TYR A 63 14.50 5.84 6.91
N ASP A 64 14.64 6.01 8.22
CA ASP A 64 15.43 5.11 9.07
C ASP A 64 14.84 3.68 9.10
N GLN A 65 13.52 3.53 9.09
CA GLN A 65 12.86 2.22 9.03
C GLN A 65 13.27 1.45 7.78
N LEU A 66 13.21 2.08 6.61
CA LEU A 66 13.57 1.42 5.35
C LEU A 66 15.07 1.08 5.31
N ILE A 67 15.93 2.00 5.73
CA ILE A 67 17.38 1.75 5.80
C ILE A 67 17.68 0.58 6.76
N ASN A 68 17.06 0.57 7.94
CA ASN A 68 17.28 -0.48 8.93
C ASN A 68 16.75 -1.84 8.46
N TYR A 69 15.63 -1.86 7.76
CA TYR A 69 15.11 -3.08 7.15
C TYR A 69 16.13 -3.70 6.18
N TYR A 70 16.70 -2.92 5.26
CA TYR A 70 17.71 -3.42 4.32
C TYR A 70 19.03 -3.80 5.01
N LYS A 71 19.43 -3.10 6.07
CA LYS A 71 20.60 -3.49 6.89
C LYS A 71 20.38 -4.84 7.58
N GLN A 72 19.20 -5.08 8.14
CA GLN A 72 18.86 -6.36 8.78
C GLN A 72 18.82 -7.48 7.74
N LEU A 73 18.23 -7.23 6.59
CA LEU A 73 18.18 -8.19 5.48
C LEU A 73 19.58 -8.54 4.96
N ALA A 74 20.48 -7.56 4.85
CA ALA A 74 21.87 -7.77 4.49
C ALA A 74 22.60 -8.64 5.54
N ALA A 75 22.42 -8.32 6.82
CA ALA A 75 23.00 -9.09 7.91
C ALA A 75 22.48 -10.54 7.96
N TYR A 76 21.18 -10.73 7.75
CA TYR A 76 20.56 -12.06 7.69
C TYR A 76 21.13 -12.92 6.55
N ASN A 77 21.39 -12.30 5.39
CA ASN A 77 21.96 -12.98 4.22
C ASN A 77 23.50 -13.02 4.23
N GLY A 78 24.17 -12.51 5.25
CA GLY A 78 25.62 -12.51 5.35
C GLY A 78 26.34 -11.67 4.29
N VAL A 79 25.69 -10.63 3.77
CA VAL A 79 26.22 -9.72 2.76
C VAL A 79 26.30 -8.28 3.27
N THR A 80 27.01 -7.43 2.53
CA THR A 80 27.06 -5.99 2.83
C THR A 80 25.77 -5.29 2.39
N LEU A 81 25.47 -4.11 2.95
CA LEU A 81 24.35 -3.29 2.48
C LEU A 81 24.50 -2.97 0.98
N GLU A 82 25.72 -2.66 0.52
CA GLU A 82 26.00 -2.40 -0.89
C GLU A 82 25.60 -3.58 -1.78
N THR A 83 26.01 -4.80 -1.42
CA THR A 83 25.62 -6.01 -2.15
C THR A 83 24.11 -6.22 -2.10
N MET A 84 23.48 -6.00 -0.94
CA MET A 84 22.04 -6.17 -0.78
C MET A 84 21.27 -5.22 -1.69
N VAL A 85 21.60 -3.92 -1.71
CA VAL A 85 20.86 -2.93 -2.50
C VAL A 85 21.18 -3.01 -3.99
N SER A 86 22.40 -3.31 -4.39
CA SER A 86 22.80 -3.36 -5.81
C SER A 86 22.43 -4.68 -6.49
N SER A 87 22.69 -5.83 -5.84
CA SER A 87 22.49 -7.15 -6.47
C SER A 87 21.09 -7.70 -6.30
N PHE A 88 20.43 -7.39 -5.18
CA PHE A 88 19.09 -7.91 -4.85
C PHE A 88 18.01 -6.82 -4.91
N GLY A 89 18.33 -5.58 -4.56
CA GLY A 89 17.40 -4.46 -4.56
C GLY A 89 17.27 -3.73 -5.90
N GLY A 90 18.17 -3.99 -6.85
CA GLY A 90 18.14 -3.37 -8.20
C GLY A 90 18.57 -1.90 -8.23
N TYR A 91 19.14 -1.36 -7.14
CA TYR A 91 19.67 0.00 -7.11
C TYR A 91 21.09 0.03 -7.67
N LYS A 92 21.45 1.12 -8.35
CA LYS A 92 22.79 1.28 -8.95
C LYS A 92 23.90 1.45 -7.90
N SER A 93 23.57 2.03 -6.76
CA SER A 93 24.49 2.29 -5.66
C SER A 93 23.73 2.44 -4.33
N VAL A 94 24.47 2.47 -3.22
CA VAL A 94 23.93 2.79 -1.89
C VAL A 94 23.36 4.22 -1.86
N ASP A 95 23.98 5.17 -2.56
CA ASP A 95 23.50 6.56 -2.63
C ASP A 95 22.17 6.66 -3.39
N ASP A 96 21.99 5.91 -4.48
CA ASP A 96 20.70 5.81 -5.19
C ASP A 96 19.62 5.22 -4.28
N PHE A 97 19.98 4.19 -3.50
CA PHE A 97 19.06 3.61 -2.50
C PHE A 97 18.69 4.63 -1.41
N PHE A 98 19.65 5.40 -0.89
CA PHE A 98 19.36 6.43 0.11
C PHE A 98 18.48 7.55 -0.45
N ALA A 99 18.70 7.96 -1.71
CA ALA A 99 17.83 8.92 -2.39
C ALA A 99 16.41 8.37 -2.56
N TYR A 100 16.28 7.11 -2.95
CA TYR A 100 14.98 6.41 -3.02
C TYR A 100 14.32 6.35 -1.65
N ALA A 101 15.04 5.94 -0.60
CA ALA A 101 14.50 5.82 0.75
C ALA A 101 13.97 7.17 1.27
N LEU A 102 14.65 8.28 0.97
CA LEU A 102 14.16 9.61 1.32
C LEU A 102 12.91 10.00 0.52
N SER A 103 12.86 9.65 -0.75
CA SER A 103 11.68 9.90 -1.59
C SER A 103 10.49 9.09 -1.10
N SER A 104 10.68 7.80 -0.82
CA SER A 104 9.67 6.90 -0.26
C SER A 104 9.14 7.41 1.08
N ALA A 105 10.03 7.79 2.00
CA ALA A 105 9.63 8.37 3.28
C ALA A 105 8.78 9.64 3.13
N LYS A 106 9.13 10.51 2.18
CA LYS A 106 8.33 11.70 1.89
C LYS A 106 6.96 11.35 1.29
N SER A 107 6.89 10.32 0.45
CA SER A 107 5.62 9.86 -0.12
C SER A 107 4.68 9.37 0.98
N THR A 108 5.16 8.51 1.87
CA THR A 108 4.38 8.01 3.01
C THR A 108 3.90 9.15 3.92
N VAL A 109 4.80 10.07 4.27
CA VAL A 109 4.43 11.23 5.11
C VAL A 109 3.42 12.12 4.41
N LYS A 110 3.52 12.30 3.09
CA LYS A 110 2.52 13.05 2.31
C LYS A 110 1.14 12.39 2.40
N GLU A 111 1.06 11.08 2.25
CA GLU A 111 -0.19 10.33 2.38
C GLU A 111 -0.81 10.52 3.77
N GLU A 112 -0.04 10.30 4.84
CA GLU A 112 -0.51 10.53 6.21
C GLU A 112 -1.03 11.97 6.41
N MET A 113 -0.30 12.97 5.90
CA MET A 113 -0.72 14.38 5.99
C MET A 113 -2.03 14.62 5.25
N VAL A 114 -2.23 14.01 4.08
CA VAL A 114 -3.47 14.11 3.31
C VAL A 114 -4.61 13.47 4.08
N VAL A 115 -4.43 12.26 4.61
CA VAL A 115 -5.43 11.57 5.43
C VAL A 115 -5.87 12.44 6.59
N TYR A 116 -4.94 12.84 7.46
CA TYR A 116 -5.27 13.63 8.67
C TYR A 116 -5.89 15.00 8.35
N LEU A 117 -5.44 15.66 7.28
CA LEU A 117 -6.02 16.93 6.86
C LEU A 117 -7.45 16.75 6.39
N THR A 118 -7.70 15.76 5.53
CA THR A 118 -9.02 15.49 4.96
C THR A 118 -10.02 15.04 6.02
N VAL A 119 -9.60 14.15 6.92
CA VAL A 119 -10.40 13.70 8.07
C VAL A 119 -10.82 14.89 8.93
N ARG A 120 -9.88 15.77 9.25
CA ARG A 120 -10.15 16.97 10.07
C ARG A 120 -11.07 17.96 9.34
N GLU A 121 -10.84 18.24 8.07
CA GLU A 121 -11.64 19.20 7.30
C GLU A 121 -13.07 18.74 7.06
N ASN A 122 -13.26 17.43 6.96
CA ASN A 122 -14.59 16.81 6.77
C ASN A 122 -15.27 16.38 8.08
N ASN A 123 -14.63 16.62 9.25
CA ASN A 123 -15.12 16.17 10.55
C ASN A 123 -15.45 14.67 10.58
N ILE A 124 -14.59 13.86 9.99
CA ILE A 124 -14.74 12.41 10.00
C ILE A 124 -14.25 11.91 11.36
N GLU A 125 -15.13 11.24 12.07
CA GLU A 125 -14.82 10.61 13.36
C GLU A 125 -14.78 9.09 13.17
N LEU A 126 -13.82 8.45 13.81
CA LEU A 126 -13.70 6.99 13.87
C LEU A 126 -14.08 6.53 15.27
N SER A 127 -15.24 5.90 15.39
CA SER A 127 -15.65 5.30 16.65
C SER A 127 -14.81 4.06 16.99
N GLU A 128 -14.72 3.71 18.28
CA GLU A 128 -14.03 2.49 18.71
C GLU A 128 -14.66 1.22 18.12
N GLU A 129 -15.93 1.22 17.83
CA GLU A 129 -16.64 0.09 17.21
C GLU A 129 -16.23 -0.05 15.74
N GLU A 130 -16.23 1.04 14.98
CA GLU A 130 -15.77 1.07 13.58
C GLU A 130 -14.29 0.74 13.46
N TYR A 131 -13.44 1.32 14.34
CA TYR A 131 -12.02 0.99 14.38
C TYR A 131 -11.80 -0.50 14.58
N LYS A 132 -12.49 -1.13 15.55
CA LYS A 132 -12.34 -2.56 15.78
C LYS A 132 -12.81 -3.39 14.59
N LYS A 133 -13.97 -3.05 14.02
CA LYS A 133 -14.51 -3.78 12.87
C LYS A 133 -13.56 -3.72 11.67
N GLN A 134 -13.19 -2.53 11.23
CA GLN A 134 -12.33 -2.34 10.06
C GLN A 134 -10.90 -2.80 10.34
N GLY A 135 -10.39 -2.61 11.54
CA GLY A 135 -9.08 -3.08 11.95
C GLY A 135 -8.96 -4.61 11.96
N GLU A 136 -10.02 -5.35 12.33
CA GLU A 136 -10.06 -6.81 12.21
C GLU A 136 -10.09 -7.28 10.74
N GLU A 137 -10.76 -6.54 9.87
CA GLU A 137 -10.78 -6.81 8.43
C GLU A 137 -9.38 -6.61 7.83
N LEU A 138 -8.74 -5.47 8.11
CA LEU A 138 -7.37 -5.18 7.70
C LEU A 138 -6.35 -6.18 8.28
N ALA A 139 -6.51 -6.57 9.54
CA ALA A 139 -5.61 -7.56 10.16
C ALA A 139 -5.62 -8.88 9.36
N LYS A 140 -6.78 -9.36 8.95
CA LYS A 140 -6.91 -10.57 8.12
C LYS A 140 -6.32 -10.38 6.73
N GLU A 141 -6.56 -9.23 6.10
CA GLU A 141 -6.01 -8.89 4.79
C GLU A 141 -4.47 -8.89 4.80
N TYR A 142 -3.88 -8.36 5.87
CA TYR A 142 -2.42 -8.35 6.08
C TYR A 142 -1.87 -9.64 6.71
N GLY A 143 -2.69 -10.68 6.87
CA GLY A 143 -2.26 -12.01 7.31
C GLY A 143 -2.04 -12.15 8.83
N TYR A 144 -2.61 -11.26 9.63
CA TYR A 144 -2.62 -11.37 11.09
C TYR A 144 -3.84 -12.17 11.58
N GLU A 145 -3.69 -12.87 12.70
CA GLU A 145 -4.81 -13.64 13.29
C GLU A 145 -5.92 -12.73 13.82
N ASN A 146 -5.58 -11.54 14.31
CA ASN A 146 -6.51 -10.61 14.93
C ASN A 146 -5.93 -9.18 14.98
N LEU A 147 -6.79 -8.21 15.30
CA LEU A 147 -6.42 -6.81 15.43
C LEU A 147 -5.31 -6.57 16.48
N LYS A 148 -5.33 -7.31 17.59
CA LYS A 148 -4.34 -7.13 18.65
C LYS A 148 -2.92 -7.46 18.17
N ASP A 149 -2.76 -8.52 17.40
CA ASP A 149 -1.46 -8.91 16.84
C ASP A 149 -1.02 -7.90 15.77
N TYR A 150 -1.96 -7.39 14.98
CA TYR A 150 -1.72 -6.34 14.01
C TYR A 150 -1.31 -5.02 14.68
N GLU A 151 -1.99 -4.59 15.77
CA GLU A 151 -1.61 -3.43 16.59
C GLU A 151 -0.23 -3.58 17.22
N SER A 152 0.08 -4.77 17.72
CA SER A 152 1.37 -5.03 18.36
C SER A 152 2.54 -4.91 17.37
N ALA A 153 2.31 -5.24 16.11
CA ALA A 153 3.32 -5.17 15.07
C ALA A 153 3.47 -3.75 14.47
N ASN A 154 2.38 -3.01 14.31
CA ASN A 154 2.34 -1.78 13.52
C ASN A 154 2.01 -0.52 14.33
N GLY A 155 1.40 -0.70 15.50
CA GLY A 155 0.88 0.40 16.31
C GLY A 155 -0.50 0.89 15.86
N ARG A 156 -1.33 1.29 16.82
CA ARG A 156 -2.70 1.75 16.57
C ARG A 156 -2.80 2.89 15.55
N SER A 157 -1.92 3.90 15.67
CA SER A 157 -1.97 5.06 14.77
C SER A 157 -1.75 4.70 13.29
N ALA A 158 -0.92 3.71 12.99
CA ALA A 158 -0.73 3.26 11.62
C ALA A 158 -1.99 2.57 11.07
N ILE A 159 -2.68 1.80 11.91
CA ILE A 159 -3.94 1.15 11.56
C ILE A 159 -5.06 2.18 11.38
N GLU A 160 -5.15 3.19 12.25
CA GLU A 160 -6.11 4.28 12.11
C GLU A 160 -5.93 5.03 10.78
N VAL A 161 -4.69 5.25 10.33
CA VAL A 161 -4.42 5.84 9.00
C VAL A 161 -4.98 4.97 7.89
N ASN A 162 -4.77 3.65 7.94
CA ASN A 162 -5.29 2.73 6.94
C ASN A 162 -6.83 2.73 6.92
N VAL A 163 -7.45 2.63 8.10
CA VAL A 163 -8.92 2.71 8.23
C VAL A 163 -9.47 4.02 7.65
N TYR A 164 -8.87 5.15 8.00
CA TYR A 164 -9.28 6.44 7.44
C TYR A 164 -9.06 6.51 5.92
N THR A 165 -7.99 5.91 5.42
CA THR A 165 -7.72 5.86 3.98
C THR A 165 -8.85 5.13 3.25
N ASP A 166 -9.26 3.96 3.75
CA ASP A 166 -10.37 3.20 3.16
C ASP A 166 -11.68 3.97 3.20
N MET A 167 -12.01 4.60 4.34
CA MET A 167 -13.20 5.46 4.47
C MET A 167 -13.19 6.62 3.47
N LEU A 168 -12.02 7.24 3.24
CA LEU A 168 -11.87 8.34 2.28
C LEU A 168 -12.00 7.85 0.83
N ILE A 169 -11.43 6.71 0.49
CA ILE A 169 -11.55 6.10 -0.83
C ILE A 169 -13.01 5.79 -1.15
N GLU A 170 -13.74 5.15 -0.22
CA GLU A 170 -15.16 4.85 -0.40
C GLU A 170 -15.99 6.13 -0.59
N LYS A 171 -15.67 7.18 0.17
CA LYS A 171 -16.33 8.48 0.00
C LYS A 171 -16.05 9.09 -1.37
N LEU A 172 -14.80 9.08 -1.82
CA LEU A 172 -14.41 9.62 -3.13
C LEU A 172 -15.08 8.87 -4.29
N LEU A 173 -15.21 7.54 -4.19
CA LEU A 173 -15.90 6.73 -5.19
C LEU A 173 -17.42 6.96 -5.19
N GLY A 174 -18.02 7.20 -4.02
CA GLY A 174 -19.45 7.48 -3.91
C GLY A 174 -19.85 8.89 -4.40
N GLU A 175 -18.93 9.85 -4.42
CA GLU A 175 -19.18 11.21 -4.93
C GLU A 175 -19.16 11.27 -6.48
N ASP A 176 -18.54 10.30 -7.16
CA ASP A 176 -18.47 10.21 -8.61
C ASP A 176 -19.70 9.49 -9.26
N GLU A 177 -20.64 8.97 -8.44
CA GLU A 177 -21.88 8.32 -8.92
C GLU A 177 -23.08 9.28 -9.11
N VAL A 178 -22.86 10.63 -9.16
CA VAL A 178 -23.93 11.63 -9.34
C VAL A 178 -23.86 12.29 -10.72
#